data_3efb04643a557eaa7302db97c54efbcb
#
_entry.id   3efb04643a557eaa7302db97c54efbcb
#
_cell.length_a   1.000
_cell.length_b   1.000
_cell.length_c   1.000
_cell.angle_alpha   90.00
_cell.angle_beta   90.00
_cell.angle_gamma   90.00
#
_symmetry.space_group_name_H-M   'P 1'
#
loop_
_entity.id
_entity.type
_entity.pdbx_description
1 polymer ?
#
loop_
_entity_poly.entity_id
_entity_poly.type
_entity_poly.pdbx_seq_one_letter_code
_entity_poly.pdbx_strand_id
1 'polypeptide(L)'
;MEFEEARKKVQRTKNMDELSAVLADLRDESGLAHLVYHAVHVPAFQKVNPLLVLTYDDAWVKRYVEQDYFRIDPVVIAGSTGFLPVDWMTVEHHTKEARHFFAEAERHGVGRHGFTMPIRGPAGERALFSISAHATDEQWHRWRFAYLKDFRLLADYFHDHAMRLAGLRSNEILKPLSAREKQCLEALLQGKAPGQVAASFNLSASAVHAYLRTARRKLNCSTLEQAIAKAIQLDLIR
;
A
#
# COMPACT_ATOMS: atom_id res chain seq x y z
N MET A 1 10.60 -11.05 19.08
CA MET A 1 10.11 -11.61 17.78
C MET A 1 11.29 -11.87 16.88
N GLU A 2 11.42 -13.06 16.30
CA GLU A 2 12.38 -13.36 15.22
C GLU A 2 11.71 -13.12 13.87
N PHE A 3 12.31 -12.30 13.02
CA PHE A 3 11.74 -11.90 11.72
C PHE A 3 11.35 -13.10 10.83
N GLU A 4 12.23 -14.11 10.70
CA GLU A 4 11.97 -15.27 9.86
C GLU A 4 10.77 -16.10 10.33
N GLU A 5 10.56 -16.22 11.63
CA GLU A 5 9.39 -16.91 12.18
C GLU A 5 8.11 -16.10 11.95
N ALA A 6 8.14 -14.77 12.16
CA ALA A 6 7.03 -13.89 11.87
C ALA A 6 6.63 -13.95 10.39
N ARG A 7 7.60 -13.88 9.48
CA ARG A 7 7.39 -14.01 8.05
C ARG A 7 6.73 -15.34 7.67
N LYS A 8 7.23 -16.45 8.22
CA LYS A 8 6.65 -17.77 7.97
C LYS A 8 5.21 -17.89 8.49
N LYS A 9 4.91 -17.32 9.67
CA LYS A 9 3.54 -17.28 10.22
C LYS A 9 2.60 -16.57 9.24
N VAL A 10 2.97 -15.37 8.77
CA VAL A 10 2.20 -14.60 7.79
C VAL A 10 1.98 -15.42 6.51
N GLN A 11 3.03 -15.98 5.93
CA GLN A 11 2.94 -16.69 4.64
C GLN A 11 2.17 -18.02 4.68
N ARG A 12 1.96 -18.61 5.86
CA ARG A 12 1.20 -19.86 6.03
C ARG A 12 -0.30 -19.66 6.10
N THR A 13 -0.77 -18.43 6.33
CA THR A 13 -2.21 -18.14 6.43
C THR A 13 -2.90 -18.35 5.08
N LYS A 14 -4.13 -18.84 5.12
CA LYS A 14 -4.92 -19.22 3.93
C LYS A 14 -6.10 -18.30 3.64
N ASN A 15 -6.46 -17.47 4.61
CA ASN A 15 -7.56 -16.52 4.54
C ASN A 15 -7.28 -15.30 5.42
N MET A 16 -8.16 -14.30 5.33
CA MET A 16 -7.99 -13.04 6.06
C MET A 16 -8.17 -13.19 7.58
N ASP A 17 -9.00 -14.13 8.03
CA ASP A 17 -9.22 -14.37 9.47
C ASP A 17 -7.97 -14.95 10.13
N GLU A 18 -7.31 -15.92 9.46
CA GLU A 18 -6.03 -16.45 9.91
C GLU A 18 -4.94 -15.37 9.91
N LEU A 19 -4.94 -14.47 8.89
CA LEU A 19 -3.98 -13.37 8.83
C LEU A 19 -4.21 -12.36 9.96
N SER A 20 -5.47 -12.08 10.31
CA SER A 20 -5.82 -11.24 11.45
C SER A 20 -5.36 -11.86 12.78
N ALA A 21 -5.57 -13.16 12.96
CA ALA A 21 -5.09 -13.88 14.16
C ALA A 21 -3.55 -13.81 14.28
N VAL A 22 -2.84 -14.04 13.19
CA VAL A 22 -1.37 -13.90 13.16
C VAL A 22 -0.92 -12.48 13.48
N LEU A 23 -1.64 -11.45 13.03
CA LEU A 23 -1.32 -10.05 13.39
C LEU A 23 -1.45 -9.82 14.90
N ALA A 24 -2.49 -10.41 15.54
CA ALA A 24 -2.69 -10.33 16.99
C ALA A 24 -1.57 -11.08 17.75
N ASP A 25 -1.21 -12.28 17.30
CA ASP A 25 -0.10 -13.03 17.90
C ASP A 25 1.23 -12.25 17.83
N LEU A 26 1.52 -11.65 16.68
CA LEU A 26 2.74 -10.84 16.49
C LEU A 26 2.77 -9.59 17.39
N ARG A 27 1.60 -8.95 17.62
CA ARG A 27 1.46 -7.87 18.60
C ARG A 27 1.86 -8.34 20.00
N ASP A 28 1.30 -9.45 20.44
CA ASP A 28 1.50 -9.97 21.79
C ASP A 28 2.96 -10.43 22.01
N GLU A 29 3.52 -11.16 21.05
CA GLU A 29 4.92 -11.62 21.08
C GLU A 29 5.93 -10.46 21.10
N SER A 30 5.56 -9.31 20.53
CA SER A 30 6.43 -8.14 20.45
C SER A 30 6.22 -7.15 21.60
N GLY A 31 5.24 -7.38 22.46
CA GLY A 31 4.89 -6.48 23.58
C GLY A 31 4.38 -5.11 23.10
N LEU A 32 3.72 -5.09 21.96
CA LEU A 32 3.13 -3.88 21.37
C LEU A 32 1.69 -3.68 21.86
N ALA A 33 1.23 -2.43 21.82
CA ALA A 33 -0.18 -2.14 22.06
C ALA A 33 -1.04 -2.61 20.90
N HIS A 34 -0.68 -2.15 19.68
CA HIS A 34 -1.42 -2.51 18.49
C HIS A 34 -0.53 -2.63 17.24
N LEU A 35 -1.02 -3.46 16.30
CA LEU A 35 -0.57 -3.57 14.93
C LEU A 35 -1.73 -3.31 13.99
N VAL A 36 -1.49 -2.52 12.94
CA VAL A 36 -2.52 -2.17 11.95
C VAL A 36 -1.92 -2.24 10.54
N TYR A 37 -2.56 -2.99 9.68
CA TYR A 37 -2.33 -2.94 8.26
C TYR A 37 -3.54 -2.29 7.57
N HIS A 38 -3.30 -1.27 6.77
CA HIS A 38 -4.32 -0.49 6.09
C HIS A 38 -3.93 -0.26 4.62
N ALA A 39 -4.58 -0.96 3.69
CA ALA A 39 -4.48 -0.62 2.27
C ALA A 39 -5.35 0.60 1.99
N VAL A 40 -4.75 1.76 1.80
CA VAL A 40 -5.46 3.03 1.59
C VAL A 40 -5.90 3.23 0.15
N HIS A 41 -5.17 2.63 -0.79
CA HIS A 41 -5.47 2.72 -2.22
C HIS A 41 -5.04 1.45 -2.95
N VAL A 42 -5.95 0.89 -3.73
CA VAL A 42 -5.68 -0.23 -4.65
C VAL A 42 -6.28 0.13 -6.00
N PRO A 43 -5.46 0.35 -7.06
CA PRO A 43 -5.93 0.89 -8.33
C PRO A 43 -7.05 0.07 -9.01
N ALA A 44 -7.05 -1.25 -8.81
CA ALA A 44 -8.10 -2.14 -9.33
C ALA A 44 -9.42 -2.09 -8.54
N PHE A 45 -9.44 -1.37 -7.42
CA PHE A 45 -10.57 -1.35 -6.50
C PHE A 45 -11.08 0.09 -6.33
N GLN A 46 -12.34 0.32 -6.69
CA GLN A 46 -12.97 1.66 -6.54
C GLN A 46 -13.39 1.99 -5.10
N LYS A 47 -13.20 1.06 -4.15
CA LYS A 47 -13.52 1.32 -2.73
C LYS A 47 -12.42 2.14 -2.08
N VAL A 48 -12.81 3.13 -1.30
CA VAL A 48 -11.94 3.80 -0.34
C VAL A 48 -11.62 2.81 0.78
N ASN A 49 -10.34 2.70 1.19
CA ASN A 49 -9.87 1.78 2.23
C ASN A 49 -10.29 0.32 1.99
N PRO A 50 -9.87 -0.31 0.88
CA PRO A 50 -10.38 -1.60 0.45
C PRO A 50 -10.02 -2.76 1.40
N LEU A 51 -8.99 -2.62 2.22
CA LEU A 51 -8.53 -3.66 3.12
C LEU A 51 -7.94 -3.08 4.39
N LEU A 52 -8.47 -3.54 5.53
CA LEU A 52 -8.01 -3.15 6.86
C LEU A 52 -7.89 -4.40 7.73
N VAL A 53 -6.71 -4.63 8.32
CA VAL A 53 -6.44 -5.69 9.30
C VAL A 53 -5.81 -5.00 10.51
N LEU A 54 -6.42 -5.15 11.67
CA LEU A 54 -6.03 -4.38 12.84
C LEU A 54 -6.25 -5.16 14.15
N THR A 55 -5.60 -4.69 15.19
CA THR A 55 -5.74 -5.23 16.55
C THR A 55 -6.31 -4.21 17.54
N TYR A 56 -6.87 -3.10 17.05
CA TYR A 56 -7.57 -2.12 17.89
C TYR A 56 -8.86 -2.70 18.48
N ASP A 57 -9.25 -2.19 19.63
CA ASP A 57 -10.53 -2.52 20.23
C ASP A 57 -11.70 -1.99 19.37
N ASP A 58 -12.80 -2.74 19.33
CA ASP A 58 -14.01 -2.40 18.58
C ASP A 58 -14.56 -1.00 18.93
N ALA A 59 -14.42 -0.60 20.19
CA ALA A 59 -14.86 0.74 20.65
C ALA A 59 -14.09 1.86 19.93
N TRP A 60 -12.77 1.71 19.76
CA TRP A 60 -11.98 2.68 19.00
C TRP A 60 -12.30 2.65 17.51
N VAL A 61 -12.40 1.45 16.92
CA VAL A 61 -12.75 1.29 15.50
C VAL A 61 -14.08 1.95 15.19
N LYS A 62 -15.10 1.70 16.02
CA LYS A 62 -16.41 2.34 15.88
C LYS A 62 -16.31 3.86 15.96
N ARG A 63 -15.62 4.38 16.98
CA ARG A 63 -15.41 5.82 17.17
C ARG A 63 -14.68 6.46 15.98
N TYR A 64 -13.63 5.79 15.49
CA TYR A 64 -12.83 6.25 14.36
C TYR A 64 -13.67 6.42 13.09
N VAL A 65 -14.55 5.46 12.81
CA VAL A 65 -15.46 5.48 11.66
C VAL A 65 -16.56 6.54 11.84
N GLU A 66 -17.20 6.60 13.02
CA GLU A 66 -18.27 7.56 13.32
C GLU A 66 -17.83 9.02 13.19
N GLN A 67 -16.58 9.31 13.53
CA GLN A 67 -16.00 10.66 13.44
C GLN A 67 -15.31 10.96 12.11
N ASP A 68 -15.33 10.01 11.16
CA ASP A 68 -14.63 10.11 9.86
C ASP A 68 -13.14 10.49 10.03
N TYR A 69 -12.47 9.89 11.02
CA TYR A 69 -11.08 10.20 11.37
C TYR A 69 -10.09 9.89 10.26
N PHE A 70 -10.43 9.03 9.30
CA PHE A 70 -9.61 8.80 8.10
C PHE A 70 -9.22 10.07 7.37
N ARG A 71 -10.05 11.11 7.42
CA ARG A 71 -9.83 12.37 6.72
C ARG A 71 -8.88 13.32 7.45
N ILE A 72 -8.80 13.20 8.75
CA ILE A 72 -8.07 14.15 9.61
C ILE A 72 -6.91 13.50 10.37
N ASP A 73 -6.78 12.16 10.33
CA ASP A 73 -5.70 11.44 10.99
C ASP A 73 -4.35 11.87 10.39
N PRO A 74 -3.53 12.61 11.16
CA PRO A 74 -2.28 13.15 10.64
C PRO A 74 -1.29 12.07 10.25
N VAL A 75 -1.37 10.89 10.89
CA VAL A 75 -0.51 9.74 10.62
C VAL A 75 -0.86 9.12 9.26
N VAL A 76 -2.16 8.94 8.99
CA VAL A 76 -2.67 8.45 7.70
C VAL A 76 -2.33 9.44 6.58
N ILE A 77 -2.53 10.73 6.80
CA ILE A 77 -2.20 11.78 5.83
C ILE A 77 -0.70 11.75 5.50
N ALA A 78 0.17 11.80 6.51
CA ALA A 78 1.63 11.81 6.33
C ALA A 78 2.11 10.51 5.65
N GLY A 79 1.61 9.35 6.08
CA GLY A 79 1.96 8.06 5.50
C GLY A 79 1.45 7.86 4.08
N SER A 80 0.29 8.41 3.73
CA SER A 80 -0.29 8.28 2.39
C SER A 80 0.47 9.10 1.34
N THR A 81 1.05 10.23 1.72
CA THR A 81 1.80 11.11 0.82
C THR A 81 3.29 10.81 0.81
N GLY A 82 3.86 10.39 1.95
CA GLY A 82 5.26 10.06 2.12
C GLY A 82 5.63 8.64 1.66
N PHE A 83 6.93 8.34 1.73
CA PHE A 83 7.50 7.00 1.52
C PHE A 83 8.43 6.58 2.67
N LEU A 84 8.85 7.53 3.50
CA LEU A 84 9.64 7.26 4.70
C LEU A 84 8.73 6.87 5.87
N PRO A 85 9.22 6.05 6.79
CA PRO A 85 8.51 5.77 8.03
C PRO A 85 8.21 7.05 8.82
N VAL A 86 7.00 7.13 9.36
CA VAL A 86 6.49 8.26 10.11
C VAL A 86 6.52 7.93 11.59
N ASP A 87 7.32 8.64 12.37
CA ASP A 87 7.26 8.59 13.83
C ASP A 87 6.12 9.47 14.32
N TRP A 88 5.18 8.91 15.06
CA TRP A 88 4.00 9.64 15.55
C TRP A 88 4.37 10.85 16.42
N MET A 89 5.51 10.78 17.12
CA MET A 89 5.99 11.90 17.93
C MET A 89 6.48 13.09 17.09
N THR A 90 6.79 12.88 15.81
CA THR A 90 7.25 13.94 14.89
C THR A 90 6.12 14.50 14.02
N VAL A 91 4.94 13.89 14.07
CA VAL A 91 3.78 14.37 13.32
C VAL A 91 3.27 15.67 13.95
N GLU A 92 3.00 16.66 13.12
CA GLU A 92 2.54 17.98 13.58
C GLU A 92 1.18 17.90 14.26
N HIS A 93 1.13 18.31 15.52
CA HIS A 93 -0.08 18.42 16.34
C HIS A 93 -0.64 19.87 16.36
N HIS A 94 -0.40 20.64 15.30
CA HIS A 94 -0.67 22.09 15.33
C HIS A 94 -2.15 22.43 15.25
N THR A 95 -2.96 21.60 14.62
CA THR A 95 -4.40 21.85 14.54
C THR A 95 -5.13 21.38 15.80
N LYS A 96 -6.27 22.02 16.06
CA LYS A 96 -7.13 21.65 17.18
C LYS A 96 -7.70 20.24 17.01
N GLU A 97 -8.01 19.90 15.78
CA GLU A 97 -8.54 18.60 15.35
C GLU A 97 -7.50 17.48 15.56
N ALA A 98 -6.23 17.70 15.17
CA ALA A 98 -5.16 16.73 15.37
C ALA A 98 -4.91 16.45 16.86
N ARG A 99 -4.88 17.52 17.71
CA ARG A 99 -4.74 17.34 19.17
C ARG A 99 -5.92 16.59 19.78
N HIS A 100 -7.14 16.88 19.32
CA HIS A 100 -8.33 16.16 19.78
C HIS A 100 -8.28 14.68 19.39
N PHE A 101 -7.92 14.40 18.16
CA PHE A 101 -7.75 13.03 17.64
C PHE A 101 -6.76 12.22 18.48
N PHE A 102 -5.55 12.71 18.70
CA PHE A 102 -4.55 12.00 19.49
C PHE A 102 -4.98 11.81 20.96
N ALA A 103 -5.64 12.82 21.56
CA ALA A 103 -6.16 12.69 22.92
C ALA A 103 -7.28 11.62 23.01
N GLU A 104 -8.13 11.47 22.01
CA GLU A 104 -9.11 10.40 21.96
C GLU A 104 -8.44 9.03 21.70
N ALA A 105 -7.50 8.93 20.78
CA ALA A 105 -6.75 7.71 20.50
C ALA A 105 -6.06 7.19 21.78
N GLU A 106 -5.43 8.06 22.55
CA GLU A 106 -4.79 7.70 23.82
C GLU A 106 -5.80 7.18 24.86
N ARG A 107 -6.97 7.82 25.00
CA ARG A 107 -8.05 7.35 25.90
C ARG A 107 -8.60 5.97 25.51
N HIS A 108 -8.56 5.64 24.22
CA HIS A 108 -8.98 4.35 23.71
C HIS A 108 -7.84 3.31 23.64
N GLY A 109 -6.71 3.58 24.29
CA GLY A 109 -5.64 2.61 24.41
C GLY A 109 -4.81 2.38 23.15
N VAL A 110 -4.87 3.29 22.17
CA VAL A 110 -4.07 3.17 20.93
C VAL A 110 -2.56 3.19 21.22
N GLY A 111 -2.16 3.80 22.32
CA GLY A 111 -0.77 4.00 22.70
C GLY A 111 -0.25 5.38 22.31
N ARG A 112 0.71 5.86 23.10
CA ARG A 112 1.31 7.18 22.90
C ARG A 112 2.39 7.16 21.82
N HIS A 113 3.15 6.08 21.78
CA HIS A 113 4.23 5.91 20.81
C HIS A 113 3.76 5.08 19.63
N GLY A 114 4.16 5.46 18.45
CA GLY A 114 3.85 4.71 17.25
C GLY A 114 4.76 5.03 16.08
N PHE A 115 4.77 4.12 15.15
CA PHE A 115 5.48 4.23 13.87
C PHE A 115 4.58 3.73 12.76
N THR A 116 4.49 4.49 11.69
CA THR A 116 3.75 4.08 10.49
C THR A 116 4.70 3.95 9.31
N MET A 117 4.69 2.81 8.68
CA MET A 117 5.53 2.47 7.54
C MET A 117 4.70 2.51 6.27
N PRO A 118 4.91 3.51 5.39
CA PRO A 118 4.28 3.54 4.08
C PRO A 118 4.78 2.39 3.21
N ILE A 119 3.86 1.73 2.53
CA ILE A 119 4.12 0.65 1.58
C ILE A 119 3.67 1.12 0.21
N ARG A 120 4.49 0.83 -0.81
CA ARG A 120 4.21 1.09 -2.22
C ARG A 120 4.27 -0.22 -2.98
N GLY A 121 3.13 -0.71 -3.39
CA GLY A 121 3.04 -1.96 -4.12
C GLY A 121 3.38 -1.79 -5.61
N PRO A 122 3.75 -2.90 -6.29
CA PRO A 122 4.23 -2.87 -7.68
C PRO A 122 3.17 -2.48 -8.71
N ALA A 123 1.88 -2.58 -8.37
CA ALA A 123 0.78 -2.17 -9.25
C ALA A 123 0.17 -0.81 -8.85
N GLY A 124 0.91 0.01 -8.10
CA GLY A 124 0.48 1.33 -7.63
C GLY A 124 -0.34 1.30 -6.35
N GLU A 125 -0.38 0.18 -5.65
CA GLU A 125 -1.02 0.07 -4.35
C GLU A 125 -0.31 0.97 -3.33
N ARG A 126 -1.10 1.53 -2.42
CA ARG A 126 -0.60 2.28 -1.26
C ARG A 126 -1.20 1.68 -0.01
N ALA A 127 -0.33 1.31 0.92
CA ALA A 127 -0.73 0.81 2.21
C ALA A 127 0.11 1.42 3.32
N LEU A 128 -0.38 1.28 4.54
CA LEU A 128 0.28 1.68 5.77
C LEU A 128 0.37 0.46 6.68
N PHE A 129 1.52 0.27 7.31
CA PHE A 129 1.67 -0.68 8.40
C PHE A 129 2.07 0.11 9.64
N SER A 130 1.21 0.13 10.62
CA SER A 130 1.40 0.91 11.86
C SER A 130 1.62 0.00 13.04
N ILE A 131 2.51 0.41 13.90
CA ILE A 131 2.78 -0.21 15.20
C ILE A 131 2.63 0.85 16.28
N SER A 132 2.08 0.47 17.44
CA SER A 132 2.00 1.36 18.59
C SER A 132 2.30 0.64 19.90
N ALA A 133 2.68 1.41 20.92
CA ALA A 133 3.11 0.88 22.20
C ALA A 133 2.72 1.80 23.36
N HIS A 134 2.39 1.15 24.51
CA HIS A 134 2.35 1.76 25.82
C HIS A 134 3.74 1.64 26.45
N ALA A 135 4.62 2.58 26.16
CA ALA A 135 6.00 2.55 26.60
C ALA A 135 6.45 3.92 27.08
N THR A 136 7.48 3.97 27.90
CA THR A 136 8.22 5.22 28.14
C THR A 136 9.07 5.58 26.93
N ASP A 137 9.49 6.85 26.83
CA ASP A 137 10.32 7.32 25.71
C ASP A 137 11.60 6.47 25.59
N GLU A 138 12.22 6.08 26.71
CA GLU A 138 13.43 5.27 26.74
C GLU A 138 13.18 3.82 26.30
N GLN A 139 12.06 3.21 26.76
CA GLN A 139 11.66 1.86 26.34
C GLN A 139 11.35 1.83 24.84
N TRP A 140 10.62 2.84 24.34
CA TRP A 140 10.30 2.99 22.94
C TRP A 140 11.54 3.16 22.06
N HIS A 141 12.51 4.00 22.52
CA HIS A 141 13.76 4.18 21.80
C HIS A 141 14.54 2.85 21.67
N ARG A 142 14.67 2.09 22.76
CA ARG A 142 15.32 0.76 22.73
C ARG A 142 14.60 -0.22 21.81
N TRP A 143 13.26 -0.26 21.90
CA TRP A 143 12.44 -1.13 21.03
C TRP A 143 12.62 -0.80 19.55
N ARG A 144 12.55 0.47 19.18
CA ARG A 144 12.80 0.94 17.80
C ARG A 144 14.14 0.48 17.26
N PHE A 145 15.19 0.69 18.03
CA PHE A 145 16.53 0.29 17.62
C PHE A 145 16.63 -1.22 17.37
N ALA A 146 15.97 -2.03 18.19
CA ALA A 146 16.03 -3.48 18.09
C ALA A 146 15.17 -4.05 16.94
N TYR A 147 13.97 -3.50 16.72
CA TYR A 147 12.93 -4.20 15.94
C TYR A 147 12.38 -3.45 14.73
N LEU A 148 12.55 -2.13 14.63
CA LEU A 148 11.91 -1.36 13.56
C LEU A 148 12.30 -1.83 12.15
N LYS A 149 13.54 -2.25 11.96
CA LYS A 149 14.03 -2.79 10.69
C LYS A 149 13.27 -4.06 10.28
N ASP A 150 13.07 -4.95 11.23
CA ASP A 150 12.39 -6.22 11.01
C ASP A 150 10.90 -6.02 10.71
N PHE A 151 10.25 -5.10 11.44
CA PHE A 151 8.88 -4.71 11.16
C PHE A 151 8.73 -4.01 9.81
N ARG A 152 9.71 -3.20 9.40
CA ARG A 152 9.70 -2.58 8.05
C ARG A 152 9.68 -3.65 6.95
N LEU A 153 10.51 -4.66 7.08
CA LEU A 153 10.56 -5.74 6.12
C LEU A 153 9.31 -6.63 6.20
N LEU A 154 8.83 -6.91 7.41
CA LEU A 154 7.61 -7.68 7.63
C LEU A 154 6.38 -7.00 7.01
N ALA A 155 6.32 -5.67 7.05
CA ALA A 155 5.24 -4.89 6.46
C ALA A 155 5.09 -5.15 4.95
N ASP A 156 6.20 -5.26 4.22
CA ASP A 156 6.17 -5.55 2.79
C ASP A 156 5.70 -6.99 2.50
N TYR A 157 6.15 -7.98 3.31
CA TYR A 157 5.64 -9.35 3.21
C TYR A 157 4.17 -9.48 3.59
N PHE A 158 3.75 -8.78 4.62
CA PHE A 158 2.35 -8.75 5.05
C PHE A 158 1.46 -8.17 3.95
N HIS A 159 1.87 -7.04 3.37
CA HIS A 159 1.16 -6.41 2.26
C HIS A 159 1.01 -7.36 1.06
N ASP A 160 2.12 -7.95 0.61
CA ASP A 160 2.10 -8.86 -0.52
C ASP A 160 1.15 -10.04 -0.29
N HIS A 161 1.16 -10.61 0.92
CA HIS A 161 0.32 -11.74 1.27
C HIS A 161 -1.15 -11.34 1.46
N ALA A 162 -1.43 -10.24 2.14
CA ALA A 162 -2.79 -9.70 2.32
C ALA A 162 -3.46 -9.40 0.99
N MET A 163 -2.73 -8.77 0.05
CA MET A 163 -3.24 -8.48 -1.29
C MET A 163 -3.59 -9.75 -2.08
N ARG A 164 -2.81 -10.83 -1.90
CA ARG A 164 -3.12 -12.13 -2.52
C ARG A 164 -4.34 -12.79 -1.90
N LEU A 165 -4.43 -12.86 -0.57
CA LEU A 165 -5.56 -13.45 0.14
C LEU A 165 -6.88 -12.71 -0.15
N ALA A 166 -6.83 -11.40 -0.27
CA ALA A 166 -7.99 -10.58 -0.59
C ALA A 166 -8.39 -10.63 -2.08
N GLY A 167 -7.64 -11.36 -2.94
CA GLY A 167 -7.89 -11.41 -4.38
C GLY A 167 -7.67 -10.06 -5.10
N LEU A 168 -6.95 -9.14 -4.45
CA LEU A 168 -6.69 -7.79 -4.95
C LEU A 168 -5.41 -7.73 -5.81
N ARG A 169 -4.60 -8.78 -5.78
CA ARG A 169 -3.48 -8.96 -6.68
C ARG A 169 -3.90 -9.90 -7.78
N SER A 170 -4.01 -9.39 -9.01
CA SER A 170 -4.29 -10.25 -10.15
C SER A 170 -3.10 -11.19 -10.37
N ASN A 171 -3.35 -12.50 -10.32
CA ASN A 171 -2.44 -13.52 -10.81
C ASN A 171 -2.42 -13.56 -12.36
N GLU A 172 -2.90 -12.50 -13.01
CA GLU A 172 -2.80 -12.39 -14.46
C GLU A 172 -1.31 -12.33 -14.82
N ILE A 173 -0.81 -13.44 -15.31
CA ILE A 173 0.45 -13.47 -16.04
C ILE A 173 0.23 -12.66 -17.31
N LEU A 174 0.43 -11.34 -17.20
CA LEU A 174 0.35 -10.47 -18.37
C LEU A 174 1.39 -10.95 -19.37
N LYS A 175 0.94 -11.21 -20.59
CA LYS A 175 1.87 -11.55 -21.67
C LYS A 175 2.84 -10.38 -21.85
N PRO A 176 4.16 -10.61 -21.87
CA PRO A 176 5.13 -9.54 -21.95
C PRO A 176 4.91 -8.70 -23.22
N LEU A 177 5.00 -7.39 -23.07
CA LEU A 177 4.97 -6.48 -24.21
C LEU A 177 6.27 -6.66 -25.01
N SER A 178 6.15 -6.72 -26.33
CA SER A 178 7.31 -6.66 -27.23
C SER A 178 7.94 -5.27 -27.22
N ALA A 179 9.18 -5.14 -27.65
CA ALA A 179 9.87 -3.85 -27.75
C ALA A 179 9.08 -2.85 -28.61
N ARG A 180 8.47 -3.28 -29.71
CA ARG A 180 7.66 -2.43 -30.60
C ARG A 180 6.34 -1.98 -29.94
N GLU A 181 5.69 -2.85 -29.18
CA GLU A 181 4.49 -2.50 -28.42
C GLU A 181 4.80 -1.44 -27.36
N LYS A 182 5.92 -1.58 -26.62
CA LYS A 182 6.38 -0.58 -25.65
C LYS A 182 6.67 0.76 -26.33
N GLN A 183 7.48 0.77 -27.39
CA GLN A 183 7.82 1.97 -28.14
C GLN A 183 6.57 2.72 -28.66
N CYS A 184 5.57 1.99 -29.16
CA CYS A 184 4.32 2.60 -29.61
C CYS A 184 3.52 3.24 -28.44
N LEU A 185 3.44 2.56 -27.29
CA LEU A 185 2.77 3.12 -26.11
C LEU A 185 3.52 4.34 -25.55
N GLU A 186 4.84 4.31 -25.48
CA GLU A 186 5.69 5.42 -25.04
C GLU A 186 5.53 6.65 -25.94
N ALA A 187 5.48 6.44 -27.26
CA ALA A 187 5.28 7.53 -28.19
C ALA A 187 3.90 8.19 -28.04
N LEU A 188 2.85 7.40 -27.76
CA LEU A 188 1.52 7.95 -27.43
C LEU A 188 1.54 8.69 -26.09
N LEU A 189 2.23 8.16 -25.07
CA LEU A 189 2.42 8.82 -23.78
C LEU A 189 3.08 10.21 -23.95
N GLN A 190 4.00 10.34 -24.91
CA GLN A 190 4.64 11.62 -25.29
C GLN A 190 3.73 12.53 -26.12
N GLY A 191 2.46 12.19 -26.34
CA GLY A 191 1.49 12.98 -27.07
C GLY A 191 1.54 12.82 -28.58
N LYS A 192 2.32 11.87 -29.14
CA LYS A 192 2.35 11.64 -30.59
C LYS A 192 1.08 10.93 -31.06
N ALA A 193 0.48 11.41 -32.15
CA ALA A 193 -0.59 10.70 -32.82
C ALA A 193 -0.07 9.43 -33.53
N PRO A 194 -0.90 8.38 -33.76
CA PRO A 194 -0.45 7.15 -34.40
C PRO A 194 0.24 7.32 -35.76
N GLY A 195 -0.16 8.33 -36.56
CA GLY A 195 0.50 8.67 -37.82
C GLY A 195 1.94 9.21 -37.61
N GLN A 196 2.15 10.00 -36.56
CA GLN A 196 3.48 10.52 -36.22
C GLN A 196 4.39 9.40 -35.69
N VAL A 197 3.80 8.45 -34.92
CA VAL A 197 4.51 7.25 -34.47
C VAL A 197 4.98 6.41 -35.67
N ALA A 198 4.10 6.22 -36.67
CA ALA A 198 4.42 5.49 -37.89
C ALA A 198 5.62 6.14 -38.63
N ALA A 199 5.58 7.45 -38.81
CA ALA A 199 6.68 8.22 -39.43
C ALA A 199 7.98 8.11 -38.58
N SER A 200 7.89 8.27 -37.26
CA SER A 200 9.06 8.24 -36.34
C SER A 200 9.79 6.91 -36.34
N PHE A 201 9.08 5.79 -36.54
CA PHE A 201 9.64 4.43 -36.47
C PHE A 201 9.77 3.76 -37.84
N ASN A 202 9.50 4.49 -38.92
CA ASN A 202 9.49 3.98 -40.31
C ASN A 202 8.56 2.73 -40.44
N LEU A 203 7.34 2.87 -39.92
CA LEU A 203 6.31 1.85 -39.95
C LEU A 203 5.09 2.33 -40.73
N SER A 204 4.28 1.39 -41.21
CA SER A 204 2.95 1.75 -41.72
C SER A 204 1.99 2.10 -40.57
N ALA A 205 1.01 2.95 -40.81
CA ALA A 205 -0.02 3.28 -39.84
C ALA A 205 -0.77 2.02 -39.37
N SER A 206 -1.03 1.06 -40.28
CA SER A 206 -1.66 -0.21 -39.94
C SER A 206 -0.82 -1.07 -38.99
N ALA A 207 0.50 -1.06 -39.11
CA ALA A 207 1.40 -1.77 -38.21
C ALA A 207 1.36 -1.14 -36.80
N VAL A 208 1.38 0.20 -36.68
CA VAL A 208 1.25 0.89 -35.39
C VAL A 208 -0.07 0.54 -34.72
N HIS A 209 -1.19 0.61 -35.45
CA HIS A 209 -2.49 0.22 -34.91
C HIS A 209 -2.53 -1.27 -34.47
N ALA A 210 -1.84 -2.16 -35.17
CA ALA A 210 -1.74 -3.56 -34.79
C ALA A 210 -0.95 -3.75 -33.48
N TYR A 211 0.20 -3.06 -33.33
CA TYR A 211 0.99 -3.09 -32.08
C TYR A 211 0.18 -2.55 -30.90
N LEU A 212 -0.46 -1.40 -31.04
CA LEU A 212 -1.29 -0.79 -29.99
C LEU A 212 -2.47 -1.68 -29.59
N ARG A 213 -3.17 -2.30 -30.55
CA ARG A 213 -4.24 -3.26 -30.29
C ARG A 213 -3.73 -4.49 -29.54
N THR A 214 -2.56 -5.01 -29.93
CA THR A 214 -1.99 -6.19 -29.27
C THR A 214 -1.52 -5.84 -27.85
N ALA A 215 -0.88 -4.68 -27.66
CA ALA A 215 -0.49 -4.20 -26.34
C ALA A 215 -1.70 -4.06 -25.41
N ARG A 216 -2.77 -3.39 -25.89
CA ARG A 216 -4.03 -3.25 -25.16
C ARG A 216 -4.60 -4.60 -24.70
N ARG A 217 -4.64 -5.59 -25.60
CA ARG A 217 -5.13 -6.94 -25.31
C ARG A 217 -4.23 -7.66 -24.30
N LYS A 218 -2.91 -7.55 -24.43
CA LYS A 218 -1.94 -8.14 -23.49
C LYS A 218 -2.06 -7.54 -22.08
N LEU A 219 -2.40 -6.26 -22.00
CA LEU A 219 -2.63 -5.56 -20.75
C LEU A 219 -4.06 -5.74 -20.21
N ASN A 220 -4.91 -6.47 -20.92
CA ASN A 220 -6.32 -6.68 -20.57
C ASN A 220 -7.08 -5.36 -20.34
N CYS A 221 -6.96 -4.42 -21.28
CA CYS A 221 -7.58 -3.10 -21.22
C CYS A 221 -8.60 -2.90 -22.34
N SER A 222 -9.66 -2.15 -22.06
CA SER A 222 -10.72 -1.83 -23.04
C SER A 222 -10.35 -0.65 -23.94
N THR A 223 -9.53 0.30 -23.43
CA THR A 223 -9.09 1.48 -24.20
C THR A 223 -7.57 1.61 -24.22
N LEU A 224 -7.05 2.46 -25.12
CA LEU A 224 -5.61 2.74 -25.19
C LEU A 224 -5.13 3.55 -23.99
N GLU A 225 -5.95 4.49 -23.53
CA GLU A 225 -5.66 5.30 -22.36
C GLU A 225 -5.50 4.41 -21.11
N GLN A 226 -6.40 3.43 -20.94
CA GLN A 226 -6.27 2.43 -19.87
C GLN A 226 -4.99 1.59 -20.03
N ALA A 227 -4.63 1.23 -21.24
CA ALA A 227 -3.42 0.46 -21.51
C ALA A 227 -2.14 1.27 -21.19
N ILE A 228 -2.11 2.55 -21.53
CA ILE A 228 -1.00 3.47 -21.18
C ILE A 228 -0.91 3.62 -19.67
N ALA A 229 -2.01 3.93 -18.99
CA ALA A 229 -2.04 4.08 -17.54
C ALA A 229 -1.55 2.80 -16.83
N LYS A 230 -2.04 1.62 -17.25
CA LYS A 230 -1.64 0.32 -16.69
C LYS A 230 -0.16 0.00 -16.98
N ALA A 231 0.33 0.34 -18.16
CA ALA A 231 1.74 0.13 -18.52
C ALA A 231 2.70 1.00 -17.69
N ILE A 232 2.30 2.23 -17.35
CA ILE A 232 3.05 3.10 -16.43
C ILE A 232 3.02 2.53 -15.02
N GLN A 233 1.84 2.15 -14.51
CA GLN A 233 1.69 1.57 -13.17
C GLN A 233 2.54 0.32 -12.96
N LEU A 234 2.76 -0.46 -14.03
CA LEU A 234 3.54 -1.70 -14.01
C LEU A 234 5.01 -1.48 -14.41
N ASP A 235 5.47 -0.23 -14.54
CA ASP A 235 6.84 0.12 -14.94
C ASP A 235 7.26 -0.51 -16.30
N LEU A 236 6.32 -0.75 -17.20
CA LEU A 236 6.57 -1.34 -18.51
C LEU A 236 7.01 -0.30 -19.54
N ILE A 237 6.61 0.95 -19.34
CA ILE A 237 6.94 2.14 -20.16
C ILE A 237 7.20 3.35 -19.25
N ARG A 238 7.90 4.35 -19.78
CA ARG A 238 8.30 5.58 -19.06
C ARG A 238 8.13 6.82 -19.94
#